data_2c06dc7cceafd00f04345c3c4792c3ef
#
_entry.id   2c06dc7cceafd00f04345c3c4792c3ef
#
_cell.length_a   1.000
_cell.length_b   1.000
_cell.length_c   1.000
_cell.angle_alpha   90.00
_cell.angle_beta   90.00
_cell.angle_gamma   90.00
#
_symmetry.space_group_name_H-M   'P 1'
#
loop_
_entity.id
_entity.type
_entity.pdbx_description
1 polymer ?
#
loop_
_entity_poly.entity_id
_entity_poly.type
_entity_poly.pdbx_seq_one_letter_code
_entity_poly.pdbx_strand_id
1 'polypeptide(L)'
;MTNEEKKRKGLLPRGLVSLLGFSTAVAAAWIFYSRRYIDHHAKVKGVLKGEEGFYESPTAGKIHFIADTAGSGRPVLVVHGIHLAAGLHDVAPIFQAFVSHRPVYVLDLPGFGGSQQGDRPYRPSMYQAAIADFIREKIGAPADVVVMGLTSEFAALAALAEPDLFHSLTMINPTGFQMPQSTLWDKPNVQTLEDILYTLVAVPLWSLPLFDLLVNRPRLHRYYRRRFEYSVPDELVSIAWASAHQPGAHFAPLVYLCGKLYTLNVREKVYENLSVPVLVIYDNEPGLHFDMLPYTVHTHSNWKAKRIRRSRGMPHFDRPGEFFRALDDFFKEAEKSKA
;
A
#
# COMPACT_ATOMS: atom_id res chain seq x y z
N MET A 1 -31.14 1.78 -60.00
CA MET A 1 -30.28 1.64 -58.81
C MET A 1 -29.11 0.75 -59.20
N THR A 2 -27.99 1.38 -59.45
CA THR A 2 -26.85 0.83 -60.16
C THR A 2 -25.93 0.05 -59.20
N ASN A 3 -25.32 -0.97 -59.76
CA ASN A 3 -24.47 -2.01 -59.11
C ASN A 3 -23.14 -1.46 -58.46
N GLU A 4 -22.99 -0.14 -58.39
CA GLU A 4 -21.77 0.52 -57.83
C GLU A 4 -21.88 0.89 -56.34
N GLU A 5 -23.08 0.89 -55.74
CA GLU A 5 -23.22 1.21 -54.29
C GLU A 5 -22.89 0.09 -53.32
N LYS A 6 -22.69 -1.14 -53.82
CA LYS A 6 -22.40 -2.32 -52.96
C LYS A 6 -20.92 -2.57 -52.65
N LYS A 7 -20.00 -1.74 -53.12
CA LYS A 7 -18.54 -1.96 -52.98
C LYS A 7 -17.82 -1.03 -51.98
N ARG A 8 -18.53 -0.26 -51.16
CA ARG A 8 -17.95 0.55 -50.07
C ARG A 8 -18.14 -0.09 -48.69
N LYS A 9 -17.98 -1.40 -48.58
CA LYS A 9 -17.77 -2.03 -47.26
C LYS A 9 -16.28 -1.97 -46.95
N GLY A 10 -15.90 -0.91 -46.22
CA GLY A 10 -14.87 -0.81 -45.19
C GLY A 10 -13.63 -1.64 -45.30
N LEU A 11 -12.78 -1.45 -46.30
CA LEU A 11 -11.37 -1.82 -46.17
C LEU A 11 -10.69 -0.69 -45.39
N LEU A 12 -10.22 -1.00 -44.17
CA LEU A 12 -9.35 -0.12 -43.40
C LEU A 12 -8.18 0.32 -44.28
N PRO A 13 -7.75 1.60 -44.20
CA PRO A 13 -6.61 2.08 -45.00
C PRO A 13 -5.40 1.18 -44.75
N ARG A 14 -4.67 0.80 -45.80
CA ARG A 14 -3.49 -0.10 -45.71
C ARG A 14 -2.51 0.34 -44.63
N GLY A 15 -2.33 1.64 -44.42
CA GLY A 15 -1.50 2.18 -43.34
C GLY A 15 -2.01 1.85 -41.94
N LEU A 16 -3.32 1.83 -41.72
CA LEU A 16 -3.91 1.46 -40.43
C LEU A 16 -3.77 -0.05 -40.16
N VAL A 17 -3.90 -0.88 -41.17
CA VAL A 17 -3.69 -2.35 -41.08
C VAL A 17 -2.25 -2.68 -40.77
N SER A 18 -1.30 -1.99 -41.41
CA SER A 18 0.13 -2.18 -41.11
C SER A 18 0.51 -1.69 -39.70
N LEU A 19 -0.06 -0.57 -39.23
CA LEU A 19 0.17 -0.06 -37.90
C LEU A 19 -0.41 -1.01 -36.83
N LEU A 20 -1.61 -1.51 -37.03
CA LEU A 20 -2.24 -2.52 -36.16
C LEU A 20 -1.44 -3.83 -36.12
N GLY A 21 -0.98 -4.30 -37.30
CA GLY A 21 -0.16 -5.51 -37.38
C GLY A 21 1.18 -5.35 -36.66
N PHE A 22 1.84 -4.21 -36.80
CA PHE A 22 3.09 -3.90 -36.11
C PHE A 22 2.90 -3.80 -34.58
N SER A 23 1.87 -3.09 -34.11
CA SER A 23 1.58 -2.98 -32.67
C SER A 23 1.23 -4.32 -32.03
N THR A 24 0.50 -5.19 -32.76
CA THR A 24 0.18 -6.54 -32.29
C THR A 24 1.45 -7.40 -32.18
N ALA A 25 2.35 -7.33 -33.16
CA ALA A 25 3.61 -8.06 -33.14
C ALA A 25 4.51 -7.61 -31.97
N VAL A 26 4.60 -6.30 -31.72
CA VAL A 26 5.35 -5.74 -30.58
C VAL A 26 4.76 -6.21 -29.25
N ALA A 27 3.43 -6.17 -29.12
CA ALA A 27 2.75 -6.66 -27.91
C ALA A 27 2.99 -8.16 -27.69
N ALA A 28 2.88 -8.98 -28.73
CA ALA A 28 3.14 -10.42 -28.64
C ALA A 28 4.61 -10.72 -28.26
N ALA A 29 5.56 -9.99 -28.86
CA ALA A 29 6.97 -10.11 -28.52
C ALA A 29 7.25 -9.72 -27.06
N TRP A 30 6.60 -8.67 -26.56
CA TRP A 30 6.71 -8.28 -25.15
C TRP A 30 6.11 -9.32 -24.21
N ILE A 31 4.91 -9.84 -24.49
CA ILE A 31 4.28 -10.91 -23.71
C ILE A 31 5.18 -12.15 -23.65
N PHE A 32 5.77 -12.52 -24.77
CA PHE A 32 6.72 -13.64 -24.82
C PHE A 32 7.97 -13.35 -23.99
N TYR A 33 8.56 -12.14 -24.13
CA TYR A 33 9.74 -11.73 -23.38
C TYR A 33 9.49 -11.73 -21.88
N SER A 34 8.39 -11.10 -21.42
CA SER A 34 7.99 -11.03 -20.03
C SER A 34 7.91 -12.41 -19.39
N ARG A 35 7.19 -13.33 -20.03
CA ARG A 35 6.98 -14.69 -19.51
C ARG A 35 8.21 -15.60 -19.57
N ARG A 36 9.14 -15.33 -20.49
CA ARG A 36 10.28 -16.24 -20.73
C ARG A 36 11.58 -15.76 -20.09
N TYR A 37 11.78 -14.45 -19.96
CA TYR A 37 13.06 -13.86 -19.60
C TYR A 37 13.03 -13.03 -18.32
N ILE A 38 11.88 -12.61 -17.82
CA ILE A 38 11.78 -11.96 -16.51
C ILE A 38 11.66 -13.05 -15.45
N ASP A 39 12.49 -12.96 -14.40
CA ASP A 39 12.47 -13.90 -13.28
C ASP A 39 11.34 -13.55 -12.31
N HIS A 40 10.26 -14.34 -12.36
CA HIS A 40 9.12 -14.21 -11.45
C HIS A 40 9.22 -15.13 -10.22
N HIS A 41 10.39 -15.62 -9.91
CA HIS A 41 10.73 -16.44 -8.74
C HIS A 41 11.98 -15.90 -8.05
N ALA A 42 12.29 -14.61 -8.26
CA ALA A 42 13.47 -13.98 -7.71
C ALA A 42 13.50 -14.14 -6.18
N LYS A 43 14.62 -14.59 -5.64
CA LYS A 43 14.76 -14.75 -4.18
C LYS A 43 14.72 -13.37 -3.52
N VAL A 44 13.74 -13.17 -2.64
CA VAL A 44 13.68 -12.00 -1.77
C VAL A 44 14.69 -12.23 -0.66
N LYS A 45 15.71 -11.35 -0.56
CA LYS A 45 16.65 -11.41 0.56
C LYS A 45 15.92 -11.04 1.84
N GLY A 46 16.25 -11.70 2.93
CA GLY A 46 15.74 -11.34 4.26
C GLY A 46 16.08 -9.89 4.57
N VAL A 47 15.04 -9.06 4.73
CA VAL A 47 15.15 -7.61 4.92
C VAL A 47 15.40 -7.28 6.38
N LEU A 48 14.89 -8.11 7.27
CA LEU A 48 14.83 -7.86 8.69
C LEU A 48 15.40 -9.03 9.47
N LYS A 49 16.03 -8.73 10.60
CA LYS A 49 16.50 -9.73 11.56
C LYS A 49 15.39 -9.88 12.61
N GLY A 50 14.72 -11.00 12.62
CA GLY A 50 13.65 -11.33 13.56
C GLY A 50 13.18 -12.75 13.33
N GLU A 51 12.21 -13.19 14.12
CA GLU A 51 11.54 -14.47 13.95
C GLU A 51 10.51 -14.34 12.80
N GLU A 52 10.77 -15.06 11.72
CA GLU A 52 9.88 -15.13 10.58
C GLU A 52 8.75 -16.13 10.84
N GLY A 53 7.52 -15.77 10.52
CA GLY A 53 6.37 -16.62 10.74
C GLY A 53 5.23 -16.36 9.77
N PHE A 54 4.23 -17.25 9.86
CA PHE A 54 2.98 -17.13 9.11
C PHE A 54 1.80 -17.22 10.07
N TYR A 55 0.78 -16.42 9.81
CA TYR A 55 -0.49 -16.42 10.51
C TYR A 55 -1.63 -16.68 9.50
N GLU A 56 -2.53 -17.59 9.82
CA GLU A 56 -3.71 -17.90 8.98
C GLU A 56 -4.90 -17.06 9.45
N SER A 57 -5.16 -15.94 8.76
CA SER A 57 -6.38 -15.17 9.01
C SER A 57 -7.58 -15.83 8.34
N PRO A 58 -8.71 -15.99 9.05
CA PRO A 58 -9.93 -16.56 8.46
C PRO A 58 -10.44 -15.83 7.21
N THR A 59 -10.22 -14.51 7.14
CA THR A 59 -10.68 -13.64 6.05
C THR A 59 -9.58 -13.35 5.03
N ALA A 60 -8.36 -13.08 5.52
CA ALA A 60 -7.27 -12.60 4.68
C ALA A 60 -6.35 -13.71 4.16
N GLY A 61 -6.45 -14.94 4.71
CA GLY A 61 -5.61 -16.08 4.36
C GLY A 61 -4.23 -16.01 5.00
N LYS A 62 -3.24 -16.65 4.40
CA LYS A 62 -1.89 -16.74 4.94
C LYS A 62 -1.17 -15.40 4.91
N ILE A 63 -0.82 -14.88 6.08
CA ILE A 63 -0.12 -13.61 6.29
C ILE A 63 1.29 -13.90 6.77
N HIS A 64 2.27 -13.38 6.05
CA HIS A 64 3.68 -13.40 6.45
C HIS A 64 3.97 -12.25 7.43
N PHE A 65 4.75 -12.53 8.45
CA PHE A 65 5.20 -11.52 9.40
C PHE A 65 6.63 -11.80 9.88
N ILE A 66 7.28 -10.77 10.38
CA ILE A 66 8.53 -10.88 11.13
C ILE A 66 8.31 -10.25 12.51
N ALA A 67 8.82 -10.86 13.56
CA ALA A 67 8.66 -10.40 14.92
C ALA A 67 9.97 -10.41 15.69
N ASP A 68 10.07 -9.51 16.66
CA ASP A 68 11.02 -9.59 17.78
C ASP A 68 10.23 -9.35 19.07
N THR A 69 10.16 -10.37 19.91
CA THR A 69 9.40 -10.34 21.17
C THR A 69 10.29 -10.30 22.41
N ALA A 70 11.61 -10.11 22.25
CA ALA A 70 12.57 -10.09 23.36
C ALA A 70 12.46 -8.83 24.23
N GLY A 71 11.91 -7.74 23.69
CA GLY A 71 11.66 -6.50 24.44
C GLY A 71 10.49 -6.60 25.42
N SER A 72 10.31 -5.57 26.23
CA SER A 72 9.21 -5.48 27.21
C SER A 72 8.31 -4.29 26.95
N GLY A 73 7.11 -4.33 27.51
CA GLY A 73 6.10 -3.27 27.37
C GLY A 73 5.09 -3.54 26.28
N ARG A 74 4.41 -2.48 25.82
CA ARG A 74 3.30 -2.59 24.86
C ARG A 74 3.82 -3.01 23.48
N PRO A 75 3.17 -3.98 22.81
CA PRO A 75 3.57 -4.39 21.46
C PRO A 75 3.37 -3.27 20.44
N VAL A 76 4.24 -3.25 19.44
CA VAL A 76 4.16 -2.36 18.27
C VAL A 76 3.87 -3.21 17.04
N LEU A 77 2.83 -2.85 16.30
CA LEU A 77 2.54 -3.43 14.99
C LEU A 77 2.88 -2.42 13.90
N VAL A 78 3.74 -2.81 12.98
CA VAL A 78 4.15 -1.97 11.84
C VAL A 78 3.61 -2.59 10.55
N VAL A 79 2.93 -1.78 9.72
CA VAL A 79 2.38 -2.26 8.44
C VAL A 79 2.75 -1.31 7.30
N HIS A 80 3.30 -1.88 6.23
CA HIS A 80 3.71 -1.13 5.04
C HIS A 80 2.53 -0.49 4.30
N GLY A 81 2.83 0.50 3.46
CA GLY A 81 1.86 1.12 2.57
C GLY A 81 1.44 0.22 1.39
N ILE A 82 0.52 0.71 0.57
CA ILE A 82 0.13 0.07 -0.69
C ILE A 82 0.72 0.84 -1.87
N HIS A 83 1.52 0.14 -2.67
CA HIS A 83 2.00 0.57 -3.99
C HIS A 83 2.43 -0.65 -4.81
N LEU A 84 2.92 -0.44 -6.04
CA LEU A 84 3.15 -1.54 -6.99
C LEU A 84 4.17 -2.60 -6.53
N ALA A 85 5.08 -2.24 -5.63
CA ALA A 85 6.14 -3.12 -5.15
C ALA A 85 6.29 -3.01 -3.62
N ALA A 86 5.18 -2.82 -2.91
CA ALA A 86 5.14 -2.65 -1.47
C ALA A 86 5.53 -3.92 -0.70
N GLY A 87 6.03 -3.75 0.52
CA GLY A 87 6.36 -4.84 1.42
C GLY A 87 7.09 -4.35 2.67
N LEU A 88 7.53 -5.29 3.51
CA LEU A 88 8.22 -5.02 4.78
C LEU A 88 9.42 -4.07 4.64
N HIS A 89 10.06 -4.08 3.49
CA HIS A 89 11.24 -3.25 3.21
C HIS A 89 10.97 -1.74 3.29
N ASP A 90 9.72 -1.32 3.04
CA ASP A 90 9.33 0.09 3.13
C ASP A 90 9.32 0.62 4.56
N VAL A 91 9.14 -0.26 5.54
CA VAL A 91 9.03 0.08 6.97
C VAL A 91 10.14 -0.55 7.82
N ALA A 92 11.15 -1.10 7.19
CA ALA A 92 12.26 -1.79 7.85
C ALA A 92 12.95 -0.95 8.96
N PRO A 93 13.24 0.35 8.80
CA PRO A 93 13.84 1.14 9.87
C PRO A 93 12.94 1.27 11.11
N ILE A 94 11.61 1.24 10.93
CA ILE A 94 10.66 1.33 12.04
C ILE A 94 10.72 0.06 12.88
N PHE A 95 10.69 -1.11 12.23
CA PHE A 95 10.84 -2.39 12.92
C PHE A 95 12.17 -2.45 13.69
N GLN A 96 13.28 -2.11 13.03
CA GLN A 96 14.62 -2.20 13.64
C GLN A 96 14.79 -1.30 14.86
N ALA A 97 14.10 -0.15 14.91
CA ALA A 97 14.18 0.76 16.05
C ALA A 97 13.56 0.20 17.33
N PHE A 98 12.65 -0.77 17.24
CA PHE A 98 12.00 -1.40 18.38
C PHE A 98 12.59 -2.76 18.78
N VAL A 99 13.41 -3.36 17.91
CA VAL A 99 14.09 -4.64 18.19
C VAL A 99 14.78 -4.60 19.56
N SER A 100 14.56 -5.63 20.39
CA SER A 100 15.07 -5.77 21.75
C SER A 100 14.62 -4.71 22.77
N HIS A 101 13.82 -3.70 22.36
CA HIS A 101 13.31 -2.66 23.24
C HIS A 101 11.84 -2.92 23.60
N ARG A 102 11.02 -3.22 22.59
CA ARG A 102 9.60 -3.53 22.74
C ARG A 102 9.25 -4.72 21.86
N PRO A 103 8.23 -5.54 22.24
CA PRO A 103 7.69 -6.51 21.31
C PRO A 103 7.27 -5.80 20.03
N VAL A 104 7.86 -6.17 18.89
CA VAL A 104 7.57 -5.54 17.60
C VAL A 104 7.24 -6.58 16.54
N TYR A 105 6.21 -6.30 15.79
CA TYR A 105 5.73 -7.12 14.69
C TYR A 105 5.65 -6.28 13.43
N VAL A 106 6.02 -6.86 12.31
CA VAL A 106 5.80 -6.27 11.00
C VAL A 106 5.18 -7.32 10.09
N LEU A 107 4.12 -6.97 9.38
CA LEU A 107 3.44 -7.92 8.50
C LEU A 107 3.43 -7.45 7.05
N ASP A 108 3.50 -8.41 6.13
CA ASP A 108 3.16 -8.20 4.74
C ASP A 108 1.63 -8.29 4.57
N LEU A 109 1.05 -7.29 3.95
CA LEU A 109 -0.38 -7.31 3.64
C LEU A 109 -0.73 -8.39 2.60
N PRO A 110 -1.97 -8.93 2.60
CA PRO A 110 -2.42 -9.88 1.59
C PRO A 110 -2.14 -9.40 0.16
N GLY A 111 -1.52 -10.25 -0.65
CA GLY A 111 -1.12 -9.91 -2.01
C GLY A 111 0.24 -9.23 -2.16
N PHE A 112 0.97 -9.02 -1.04
CA PHE A 112 2.28 -8.39 -1.02
C PHE A 112 3.31 -9.26 -0.27
N GLY A 113 4.59 -9.04 -0.57
CA GLY A 113 5.71 -9.67 0.12
C GLY A 113 5.61 -11.19 0.19
N GLY A 114 5.78 -11.74 1.39
CA GLY A 114 5.66 -13.19 1.68
C GLY A 114 4.24 -13.67 1.96
N SER A 115 3.24 -12.76 2.05
CA SER A 115 1.84 -13.11 2.28
C SER A 115 1.20 -13.77 1.06
N GLN A 116 0.07 -14.46 1.28
CA GLN A 116 -0.66 -15.13 0.21
C GLN A 116 -1.00 -14.18 -0.92
N GLN A 117 -0.55 -14.53 -2.12
CA GLN A 117 -0.72 -13.79 -3.37
C GLN A 117 -1.69 -14.53 -4.30
N GLY A 118 -1.89 -14.02 -5.51
CA GLY A 118 -2.72 -14.64 -6.55
C GLY A 118 -4.02 -13.89 -6.82
N ASP A 119 -4.86 -14.46 -7.68
CA ASP A 119 -6.16 -13.89 -8.04
C ASP A 119 -7.16 -14.08 -6.90
N ARG A 120 -7.41 -12.99 -6.17
CA ARG A 120 -8.28 -12.96 -5.00
C ARG A 120 -9.11 -11.68 -4.99
N PRO A 121 -10.25 -11.64 -4.30
CA PRO A 121 -11.08 -10.44 -4.19
C PRO A 121 -10.48 -9.44 -3.18
N TYR A 122 -9.36 -8.80 -3.53
CA TYR A 122 -8.76 -7.76 -2.71
C TYR A 122 -9.72 -6.59 -2.50
N ARG A 123 -10.03 -6.28 -1.24
CA ARG A 123 -10.97 -5.22 -0.82
C ARG A 123 -10.49 -4.58 0.48
N PRO A 124 -10.89 -3.34 0.79
CA PRO A 124 -10.54 -2.69 2.06
C PRO A 124 -10.85 -3.55 3.30
N SER A 125 -12.00 -4.26 3.30
CA SER A 125 -12.39 -5.16 4.40
C SER A 125 -11.45 -6.34 4.62
N MET A 126 -10.80 -6.86 3.57
CA MET A 126 -9.78 -7.91 3.72
C MET A 126 -8.54 -7.39 4.45
N TYR A 127 -8.08 -6.20 4.12
CA TYR A 127 -6.92 -5.58 4.78
C TYR A 127 -7.25 -5.13 6.20
N GLN A 128 -8.46 -4.61 6.43
CA GLN A 128 -8.99 -4.33 7.76
C GLN A 128 -8.94 -5.59 8.64
N ALA A 129 -9.50 -6.71 8.15
CA ALA A 129 -9.51 -7.99 8.85
C ALA A 129 -8.08 -8.51 9.10
N ALA A 130 -7.17 -8.41 8.11
CA ALA A 130 -5.77 -8.81 8.27
C ALA A 130 -5.10 -8.14 9.47
N ILE A 131 -5.34 -6.83 9.67
CA ILE A 131 -4.78 -6.07 10.79
C ILE A 131 -5.47 -6.43 12.10
N ALA A 132 -6.79 -6.44 12.15
CA ALA A 132 -7.56 -6.71 13.37
C ALA A 132 -7.33 -8.14 13.88
N ASP A 133 -7.43 -9.14 12.99
CA ASP A 133 -7.22 -10.55 13.34
C ASP A 133 -5.79 -10.78 13.86
N PHE A 134 -4.80 -10.17 13.22
CA PHE A 134 -3.40 -10.29 13.65
C PHE A 134 -3.18 -9.73 15.06
N ILE A 135 -3.76 -8.57 15.37
CA ILE A 135 -3.65 -7.99 16.72
C ILE A 135 -4.37 -8.89 17.72
N ARG A 136 -5.60 -9.31 17.43
CA ARG A 136 -6.43 -10.09 18.32
C ARG A 136 -5.85 -11.46 18.62
N GLU A 137 -5.45 -12.19 17.60
CA GLU A 137 -5.09 -13.60 17.72
C GLU A 137 -3.60 -13.87 17.83
N LYS A 138 -2.75 -13.04 17.16
CA LYS A 138 -1.31 -13.26 17.18
C LYS A 138 -0.59 -12.43 18.24
N ILE A 139 -0.96 -11.15 18.39
CA ILE A 139 -0.37 -10.28 19.43
C ILE A 139 -1.07 -10.54 20.77
N GLY A 140 -2.39 -10.65 20.80
CA GLY A 140 -3.18 -10.98 21.99
C GLY A 140 -3.28 -9.84 23.01
N ALA A 141 -2.90 -8.62 22.65
CA ALA A 141 -2.93 -7.43 23.51
C ALA A 141 -3.13 -6.16 22.66
N PRO A 142 -3.70 -5.07 23.24
CA PRO A 142 -3.78 -3.78 22.57
C PRO A 142 -2.40 -3.30 22.13
N ALA A 143 -2.27 -2.92 20.83
CA ALA A 143 -1.01 -2.56 20.22
C ALA A 143 -0.92 -1.08 19.86
N ASP A 144 0.30 -0.53 19.85
CA ASP A 144 0.62 0.70 19.14
C ASP A 144 0.81 0.38 17.66
N VAL A 145 -0.10 0.86 16.82
CA VAL A 145 -0.11 0.49 15.39
C VAL A 145 0.48 1.63 14.56
N VAL A 146 1.48 1.31 13.74
CA VAL A 146 2.15 2.26 12.84
C VAL A 146 1.94 1.82 11.40
N VAL A 147 1.27 2.65 10.60
CA VAL A 147 0.88 2.34 9.23
C VAL A 147 1.27 3.46 8.26
N MET A 148 1.33 3.14 6.97
CA MET A 148 1.78 4.07 5.94
C MET A 148 0.80 4.18 4.76
N GLY A 149 0.63 5.40 4.25
CA GLY A 149 -0.14 5.67 3.03
C GLY A 149 -1.58 5.18 3.10
N LEU A 150 -2.03 4.46 2.07
CA LEU A 150 -3.39 3.92 1.97
C LEU A 150 -3.73 2.91 3.08
N THR A 151 -2.74 2.21 3.64
CA THR A 151 -2.95 1.29 4.77
C THR A 151 -3.52 1.99 5.99
N SER A 152 -3.38 3.32 6.09
CA SER A 152 -4.00 4.12 7.14
C SER A 152 -5.53 4.01 7.13
N GLU A 153 -6.15 3.89 5.95
CA GLU A 153 -7.60 3.70 5.84
C GLU A 153 -8.03 2.35 6.43
N PHE A 154 -7.28 1.29 6.13
CA PHE A 154 -7.59 -0.06 6.61
C PHE A 154 -7.39 -0.21 8.12
N ALA A 155 -6.30 0.36 8.65
CA ALA A 155 -6.07 0.39 10.09
C ALA A 155 -7.11 1.23 10.84
N ALA A 156 -7.53 2.35 10.25
CA ALA A 156 -8.59 3.17 10.81
C ALA A 156 -9.96 2.46 10.79
N LEU A 157 -10.29 1.74 9.71
CA LEU A 157 -11.48 0.89 9.66
C LEU A 157 -11.44 -0.20 10.75
N ALA A 158 -10.29 -0.81 10.99
CA ALA A 158 -10.11 -1.78 12.06
C ALA A 158 -10.26 -1.13 13.44
N ALA A 159 -9.64 0.03 13.67
CA ALA A 159 -9.73 0.76 14.94
C ALA A 159 -11.13 1.31 15.22
N LEU A 160 -11.89 1.66 14.17
CA LEU A 160 -13.28 2.08 14.30
C LEU A 160 -14.20 0.90 14.71
N ALA A 161 -13.96 -0.27 14.10
CA ALA A 161 -14.75 -1.47 14.40
C ALA A 161 -14.39 -2.10 15.76
N GLU A 162 -13.13 -2.10 16.14
CA GLU A 162 -12.58 -2.76 17.32
C GLU A 162 -11.54 -1.88 18.01
N PRO A 163 -11.96 -0.77 18.64
CA PRO A 163 -11.04 0.20 19.24
C PRO A 163 -10.17 -0.39 20.37
N ASP A 164 -10.65 -1.42 21.05
CA ASP A 164 -9.93 -2.07 22.15
C ASP A 164 -8.66 -2.82 21.69
N LEU A 165 -8.53 -3.12 20.40
CA LEU A 165 -7.32 -3.70 19.84
C LEU A 165 -6.20 -2.66 19.68
N PHE A 166 -6.53 -1.37 19.66
CA PHE A 166 -5.60 -0.28 19.39
C PHE A 166 -5.34 0.54 20.66
N HIS A 167 -4.09 0.54 21.10
CA HIS A 167 -3.68 1.50 22.11
C HIS A 167 -3.50 2.90 21.51
N SER A 168 -2.87 2.96 20.35
CA SER A 168 -2.71 4.16 19.55
C SER A 168 -2.56 3.82 18.07
N LEU A 169 -2.79 4.81 17.19
CA LEU A 169 -2.64 4.69 15.74
C LEU A 169 -1.75 5.80 15.20
N THR A 170 -0.60 5.45 14.63
CA THR A 170 0.27 6.39 13.91
C THR A 170 0.15 6.16 12.41
N MET A 171 -0.17 7.22 11.68
CA MET A 171 -0.34 7.22 10.23
C MET A 171 0.78 8.02 9.57
N ILE A 172 1.55 7.41 8.68
CA ILE A 172 2.62 8.05 7.92
C ILE A 172 2.09 8.42 6.54
N ASN A 173 2.01 9.71 6.22
CA ASN A 173 1.48 10.22 4.95
C ASN A 173 0.16 9.54 4.55
N PRO A 174 -0.90 9.59 5.39
CA PRO A 174 -2.18 8.96 5.08
C PRO A 174 -2.88 9.60 3.88
N THR A 175 -3.71 8.83 3.19
CA THR A 175 -4.70 9.30 2.22
C THR A 175 -5.91 9.94 2.91
N GLY A 176 -6.79 10.60 2.15
CA GLY A 176 -8.09 11.06 2.64
C GLY A 176 -8.14 12.47 3.21
N PHE A 177 -7.03 13.23 3.25
CA PHE A 177 -7.00 14.60 3.78
C PHE A 177 -6.99 15.71 2.71
N GLN A 178 -7.13 15.37 1.44
CA GLN A 178 -7.29 16.38 0.38
C GLN A 178 -8.68 17.04 0.46
N MET A 179 -8.76 18.29 0.03
CA MET A 179 -10.07 18.93 -0.15
C MET A 179 -10.95 18.13 -1.10
N PRO A 180 -12.25 18.00 -0.79
CA PRO A 180 -13.19 17.39 -1.72
C PRO A 180 -13.13 18.15 -3.05
N GLN A 181 -12.62 17.50 -4.07
CA GLN A 181 -12.70 17.98 -5.45
C GLN A 181 -13.74 17.13 -6.14
N SER A 182 -14.67 17.76 -6.90
CA SER A 182 -15.58 17.01 -7.74
C SER A 182 -14.79 16.35 -8.86
N THR A 183 -14.36 15.14 -8.62
CA THR A 183 -13.60 14.32 -9.57
C THR A 183 -14.55 13.37 -10.32
N LEU A 184 -14.05 12.77 -11.39
CA LEU A 184 -14.77 11.69 -12.07
C LEU A 184 -15.05 10.51 -11.11
N TRP A 185 -14.31 10.41 -10.00
CA TRP A 185 -14.39 9.39 -8.97
C TRP A 185 -15.55 9.61 -7.98
N ASP A 186 -16.15 10.80 -7.94
CA ASP A 186 -17.34 11.12 -7.10
C ASP A 186 -18.66 10.78 -7.79
N LYS A 187 -18.62 10.24 -9.02
CA LYS A 187 -19.82 9.91 -9.77
C LYS A 187 -20.42 8.57 -9.32
N PRO A 188 -21.76 8.42 -9.34
CA PRO A 188 -22.46 7.22 -8.87
C PRO A 188 -22.08 5.92 -9.62
N ASN A 189 -21.37 6.00 -10.74
CA ASN A 189 -20.96 4.86 -11.56
C ASN A 189 -19.45 4.54 -11.45
N VAL A 190 -18.73 5.11 -10.49
CA VAL A 190 -17.29 4.90 -10.33
C VAL A 190 -16.95 3.44 -10.10
N GLN A 191 -17.68 2.74 -9.23
CA GLN A 191 -17.45 1.31 -8.98
C GLN A 191 -17.56 0.47 -10.25
N THR A 192 -18.52 0.81 -11.14
CA THR A 192 -18.65 0.13 -12.44
C THR A 192 -17.44 0.37 -13.34
N LEU A 193 -16.88 1.60 -13.33
CA LEU A 193 -15.70 1.93 -14.11
C LEU A 193 -14.44 1.21 -13.56
N GLU A 194 -14.29 1.17 -12.25
CA GLU A 194 -13.22 0.43 -11.56
C GLU A 194 -13.28 -1.07 -11.88
N ASP A 195 -14.50 -1.66 -11.89
CA ASP A 195 -14.72 -3.06 -12.23
C ASP A 195 -14.40 -3.37 -13.68
N ILE A 196 -14.82 -2.51 -14.61
CA ILE A 196 -14.50 -2.64 -16.04
C ILE A 196 -12.97 -2.53 -16.23
N LEU A 197 -12.34 -1.52 -15.63
CA LEU A 197 -10.91 -1.32 -15.75
C LEU A 197 -10.15 -2.52 -15.21
N TYR A 198 -10.52 -3.01 -14.02
CA TYR A 198 -9.89 -4.20 -13.45
C TYR A 198 -10.08 -5.42 -14.35
N THR A 199 -11.29 -5.66 -14.85
CA THR A 199 -11.57 -6.80 -15.76
C THR A 199 -10.67 -6.75 -16.99
N LEU A 200 -10.42 -5.56 -17.54
CA LEU A 200 -9.54 -5.38 -18.69
C LEU A 200 -8.07 -5.63 -18.35
N VAL A 201 -7.56 -5.10 -17.23
CA VAL A 201 -6.13 -5.21 -16.88
C VAL A 201 -5.79 -6.57 -16.27
N ALA A 202 -6.75 -7.26 -15.66
CA ALA A 202 -6.55 -8.56 -15.00
C ALA A 202 -6.59 -9.77 -15.95
N VAL A 203 -6.83 -9.57 -17.26
CA VAL A 203 -6.85 -10.67 -18.24
C VAL A 203 -5.52 -11.45 -18.20
N PRO A 204 -5.55 -12.77 -17.99
CA PRO A 204 -4.33 -13.58 -17.78
C PRO A 204 -3.31 -13.50 -18.92
N LEU A 205 -3.75 -13.18 -20.13
CA LEU A 205 -2.86 -13.07 -21.29
C LEU A 205 -1.84 -11.95 -21.14
N TRP A 206 -2.25 -10.80 -20.58
CA TRP A 206 -1.39 -9.61 -20.52
C TRP A 206 -1.28 -8.97 -19.13
N SER A 207 -1.99 -9.43 -18.10
CA SER A 207 -1.93 -8.83 -16.75
C SER A 207 -0.50 -8.82 -16.20
N LEU A 208 0.20 -9.95 -16.22
CA LEU A 208 1.59 -10.05 -15.78
C LEU A 208 2.54 -9.25 -16.69
N PRO A 209 2.53 -9.39 -18.05
CA PRO A 209 3.33 -8.54 -18.92
C PRO A 209 3.07 -7.05 -18.78
N LEU A 210 1.84 -6.64 -18.52
CA LEU A 210 1.51 -5.24 -18.24
C LEU A 210 2.13 -4.78 -16.92
N PHE A 211 2.04 -5.60 -15.90
CA PHE A 211 2.67 -5.33 -14.61
C PHE A 211 4.20 -5.20 -14.72
N ASP A 212 4.87 -6.06 -15.47
CA ASP A 212 6.32 -5.99 -15.72
C ASP A 212 6.73 -4.70 -16.44
N LEU A 213 5.88 -4.16 -17.32
CA LEU A 213 6.10 -2.83 -17.90
C LEU A 213 6.06 -1.75 -16.82
N LEU A 214 5.15 -1.85 -15.85
CA LEU A 214 4.98 -0.86 -14.79
C LEU A 214 6.05 -1.00 -13.71
N VAL A 215 6.47 -2.23 -13.39
CA VAL A 215 7.37 -2.56 -12.28
C VAL A 215 8.70 -3.08 -12.81
N ASN A 216 9.55 -2.17 -13.23
CA ASN A 216 10.94 -2.45 -13.58
C ASN A 216 11.89 -1.62 -12.73
N ARG A 217 13.17 -2.02 -12.61
CA ARG A 217 14.16 -1.35 -11.75
C ARG A 217 14.26 0.16 -12.00
N PRO A 218 14.33 0.68 -13.23
CA PRO A 218 14.37 2.12 -13.48
C PRO A 218 13.12 2.87 -13.01
N ARG A 219 11.92 2.28 -13.17
CA ARG A 219 10.67 2.89 -12.72
C ARG A 219 10.54 2.85 -11.20
N LEU A 220 10.92 1.75 -10.55
CA LEU A 220 10.99 1.65 -9.10
C LEU A 220 11.97 2.66 -8.52
N HIS A 221 13.17 2.77 -9.08
CA HIS A 221 14.13 3.79 -8.66
C HIS A 221 13.53 5.20 -8.79
N ARG A 222 12.84 5.51 -9.90
CA ARG A 222 12.16 6.81 -10.08
C ARG A 222 11.02 7.01 -9.08
N TYR A 223 10.28 5.97 -8.76
CA TYR A 223 9.21 5.99 -7.75
C TYR A 223 9.77 6.36 -6.38
N TYR A 224 10.79 5.66 -5.90
CA TYR A 224 11.45 5.97 -4.63
C TYR A 224 12.16 7.33 -4.66
N ARG A 225 12.84 7.69 -5.76
CA ARG A 225 13.52 8.97 -5.91
C ARG A 225 12.58 10.19 -5.73
N ARG A 226 11.32 10.04 -6.00
CA ARG A 226 10.32 11.08 -5.74
C ARG A 226 9.90 11.17 -4.28
N ARG A 227 10.06 10.08 -3.51
CA ARG A 227 9.64 9.94 -2.12
C ARG A 227 10.77 10.13 -1.11
N PHE A 228 12.00 10.03 -1.55
CA PHE A 228 13.17 10.32 -0.76
C PHE A 228 13.65 11.76 -1.00
N GLU A 229 14.00 12.46 0.06
CA GLU A 229 14.66 13.77 -0.04
C GLU A 229 16.13 13.60 -0.43
N TYR A 230 16.76 12.55 0.09
CA TYR A 230 18.17 12.23 -0.17
C TYR A 230 18.33 11.09 -1.17
N SER A 231 19.34 10.26 -0.98
CA SER A 231 19.59 9.11 -1.87
C SER A 231 18.68 7.93 -1.55
N VAL A 232 18.24 7.27 -2.61
CA VAL A 232 17.50 6.00 -2.49
C VAL A 232 18.52 4.88 -2.30
N PRO A 233 18.38 4.03 -1.26
CA PRO A 233 19.23 2.85 -1.14
C PRO A 233 19.01 1.87 -2.31
N ASP A 234 20.08 1.48 -3.00
CA ASP A 234 20.00 0.54 -4.14
C ASP A 234 19.45 -0.82 -3.72
N GLU A 235 19.73 -1.23 -2.48
CA GLU A 235 19.20 -2.46 -1.91
C GLU A 235 17.68 -2.42 -1.80
N LEU A 236 17.10 -1.29 -1.39
CA LEU A 236 15.64 -1.09 -1.31
C LEU A 236 14.96 -1.35 -2.67
N VAL A 237 15.51 -0.77 -3.75
CA VAL A 237 14.98 -0.98 -5.11
C VAL A 237 15.10 -2.44 -5.54
N SER A 238 16.19 -3.09 -5.17
CA SER A 238 16.46 -4.49 -5.52
C SER A 238 15.49 -5.45 -4.79
N ILE A 239 15.22 -5.19 -3.52
CA ILE A 239 14.28 -5.97 -2.71
C ILE A 239 12.85 -5.73 -3.20
N ALA A 240 12.46 -4.48 -3.41
CA ALA A 240 11.14 -4.12 -3.94
C ALA A 240 10.87 -4.79 -5.29
N TRP A 241 11.88 -4.81 -6.19
CA TRP A 241 11.76 -5.50 -7.47
C TRP A 241 11.56 -7.01 -7.27
N ALA A 242 12.36 -7.66 -6.45
CA ALA A 242 12.26 -9.09 -6.19
C ALA A 242 10.92 -9.46 -5.52
N SER A 243 10.45 -8.65 -4.56
CA SER A 243 9.17 -8.83 -3.89
C SER A 243 7.98 -8.72 -4.85
N ALA A 244 8.04 -7.77 -5.80
CA ALA A 244 6.99 -7.57 -6.80
C ALA A 244 6.99 -8.63 -7.92
N HIS A 245 8.10 -9.37 -8.10
CA HIS A 245 8.22 -10.43 -9.12
C HIS A 245 8.13 -11.82 -8.48
N GLN A 246 7.14 -12.00 -7.60
CA GLN A 246 6.75 -13.32 -7.08
C GLN A 246 5.53 -13.84 -7.83
N PRO A 247 5.31 -15.19 -7.85
CA PRO A 247 4.12 -15.75 -8.48
C PRO A 247 2.83 -15.15 -7.92
N GLY A 248 2.05 -14.49 -8.78
CA GLY A 248 0.79 -13.86 -8.38
C GLY A 248 0.89 -12.47 -7.74
N ALA A 249 2.10 -11.90 -7.60
CA ALA A 249 2.31 -10.59 -6.97
C ALA A 249 1.66 -9.40 -7.71
N HIS A 250 1.30 -9.56 -8.97
CA HIS A 250 0.72 -8.50 -9.78
C HIS A 250 -0.76 -8.21 -9.49
N PHE A 251 -1.51 -9.16 -8.91
CA PHE A 251 -2.97 -9.02 -8.75
C PHE A 251 -3.36 -7.89 -7.78
N ALA A 252 -2.86 -7.89 -6.56
CA ALA A 252 -3.19 -6.85 -5.57
C ALA A 252 -2.79 -5.44 -6.03
N PRO A 253 -1.57 -5.21 -6.58
CA PRO A 253 -1.20 -3.93 -7.17
C PRO A 253 -2.08 -3.49 -8.34
N LEU A 254 -2.58 -4.40 -9.19
CA LEU A 254 -3.51 -4.07 -10.26
C LEU A 254 -4.89 -3.63 -9.72
N VAL A 255 -5.39 -4.27 -8.65
CA VAL A 255 -6.59 -3.82 -7.94
C VAL A 255 -6.42 -2.41 -7.38
N TYR A 256 -5.25 -2.13 -6.77
CA TYR A 256 -4.90 -0.79 -6.29
C TYR A 256 -4.88 0.25 -7.41
N LEU A 257 -4.24 -0.04 -8.55
CA LEU A 257 -4.18 0.86 -9.70
C LEU A 257 -5.56 1.19 -10.28
N CYS A 258 -6.52 0.26 -10.17
CA CYS A 258 -7.89 0.46 -10.61
C CYS A 258 -8.75 1.25 -9.62
N GLY A 259 -8.18 1.73 -8.50
CA GLY A 259 -8.89 2.55 -7.53
C GLY A 259 -9.73 1.78 -6.51
N LYS A 260 -9.82 0.45 -6.61
CA LYS A 260 -10.77 -0.40 -5.85
C LYS A 260 -10.43 -0.55 -4.36
N LEU A 261 -9.29 -0.04 -3.89
CA LEU A 261 -8.86 -0.16 -2.50
C LEU A 261 -9.11 1.11 -1.68
N TYR A 262 -9.59 2.19 -2.29
CA TYR A 262 -9.87 3.44 -1.57
C TYR A 262 -11.23 3.42 -0.91
N THR A 263 -11.33 4.03 0.27
CA THR A 263 -12.57 4.22 1.02
C THR A 263 -13.16 5.58 0.69
N LEU A 264 -14.37 5.61 0.13
CA LEU A 264 -15.05 6.87 -0.19
C LEU A 264 -15.35 7.68 1.07
N ASN A 265 -14.95 8.96 1.06
CA ASN A 265 -15.15 9.90 2.18
C ASN A 265 -14.57 9.35 3.50
N VAL A 266 -13.37 8.75 3.42
CA VAL A 266 -12.74 8.10 4.58
C VAL A 266 -12.56 9.04 5.76
N ARG A 267 -12.29 10.33 5.52
CA ARG A 267 -12.11 11.31 6.59
C ARG A 267 -13.38 11.43 7.43
N GLU A 268 -14.52 11.75 6.80
CA GLU A 268 -15.80 11.96 7.49
C GLU A 268 -16.39 10.67 8.06
N LYS A 269 -16.26 9.57 7.31
CA LYS A 269 -16.91 8.31 7.68
C LYS A 269 -16.10 7.48 8.67
N VAL A 270 -14.78 7.63 8.67
CA VAL A 270 -13.88 6.77 9.45
C VAL A 270 -13.00 7.61 10.39
N TYR A 271 -12.16 8.50 9.85
CA TYR A 271 -11.14 9.19 10.63
C TYR A 271 -11.73 10.06 11.75
N GLU A 272 -12.74 10.86 11.44
CA GLU A 272 -13.40 11.76 12.41
C GLU A 272 -14.23 10.99 13.46
N ASN A 273 -14.42 9.68 13.31
CA ASN A 273 -15.13 8.83 14.25
C ASN A 273 -14.21 7.93 15.11
N LEU A 274 -12.90 8.07 14.97
CA LEU A 274 -11.95 7.31 15.78
C LEU A 274 -11.93 7.81 17.23
N SER A 275 -12.05 6.87 18.19
CA SER A 275 -11.92 7.14 19.62
C SER A 275 -10.50 6.95 20.15
N VAL A 276 -9.63 6.24 19.42
CA VAL A 276 -8.25 5.97 19.82
C VAL A 276 -7.35 7.19 19.59
N PRO A 277 -6.24 7.35 20.35
CA PRO A 277 -5.24 8.38 20.05
C PRO A 277 -4.64 8.19 18.67
N VAL A 278 -4.59 9.27 17.87
CA VAL A 278 -4.05 9.26 16.50
C VAL A 278 -2.93 10.28 16.33
N LEU A 279 -1.82 9.85 15.73
CA LEU A 279 -0.74 10.73 15.26
C LEU A 279 -0.61 10.64 13.75
N VAL A 280 -0.64 11.76 13.06
CA VAL A 280 -0.28 11.85 11.64
C VAL A 280 1.12 12.43 11.51
N ILE A 281 2.05 11.67 10.94
CA ILE A 281 3.38 12.14 10.54
C ILE A 281 3.36 12.34 9.03
N TYR A 282 3.69 13.55 8.58
CA TYR A 282 3.56 13.89 7.17
C TYR A 282 4.59 14.92 6.67
N ASP A 283 4.74 15.00 5.37
CA ASP A 283 5.42 16.08 4.63
C ASP A 283 4.83 16.19 3.22
N ASN A 284 5.57 16.76 2.28
CA ASN A 284 5.16 16.88 0.88
C ASN A 284 5.30 15.54 0.12
N GLU A 285 4.43 14.60 0.40
CA GLU A 285 4.34 13.32 -0.35
C GLU A 285 3.78 13.57 -1.75
N PRO A 286 4.47 13.14 -2.83
CA PRO A 286 3.96 13.32 -4.19
C PRO A 286 2.58 12.69 -4.39
N GLY A 287 1.61 13.51 -4.79
CA GLY A 287 0.23 13.07 -5.04
C GLY A 287 -0.67 13.02 -3.81
N LEU A 288 -0.19 13.41 -2.63
CA LEU A 288 -1.02 13.58 -1.44
C LEU A 288 -1.13 15.05 -1.05
N HIS A 289 -2.31 15.42 -0.55
CA HIS A 289 -2.62 16.74 -0.02
C HIS A 289 -3.20 16.59 1.37
N PHE A 290 -2.81 17.48 2.29
CA PHE A 290 -3.20 17.44 3.70
C PHE A 290 -4.01 18.67 4.11
N ASP A 291 -4.78 19.24 3.16
CA ASP A 291 -5.53 20.50 3.35
C ASP A 291 -6.53 20.40 4.50
N MET A 292 -7.15 19.24 4.68
CA MET A 292 -8.15 18.99 5.71
C MET A 292 -7.57 18.46 7.03
N LEU A 293 -6.28 18.13 7.08
CA LEU A 293 -5.64 17.62 8.31
C LEU A 293 -5.65 18.64 9.45
N PRO A 294 -5.35 19.95 9.25
CA PRO A 294 -5.45 20.96 10.31
C PRO A 294 -6.85 21.05 10.90
N TYR A 295 -7.89 20.94 10.08
CA TYR A 295 -9.28 20.92 10.54
C TYR A 295 -9.54 19.72 11.45
N THR A 296 -9.20 18.52 11.02
CA THR A 296 -9.40 17.28 11.81
C THR A 296 -8.67 17.36 13.14
N VAL A 297 -7.41 17.80 13.16
CA VAL A 297 -6.64 17.96 14.41
C VAL A 297 -7.23 19.02 15.34
N HIS A 298 -7.80 20.10 14.79
CA HIS A 298 -8.41 21.14 15.59
C HIS A 298 -9.74 20.70 16.23
N THR A 299 -10.52 19.89 15.52
CA THR A 299 -11.87 19.48 15.95
C THR A 299 -11.89 18.20 16.79
N HIS A 300 -10.82 17.41 16.81
CA HIS A 300 -10.75 16.13 17.52
C HIS A 300 -9.54 16.09 18.44
N SER A 301 -9.77 16.12 19.74
CA SER A 301 -8.72 16.20 20.78
C SER A 301 -7.80 15.00 20.85
N ASN A 302 -8.24 13.84 20.33
CA ASN A 302 -7.44 12.61 20.22
C ASN A 302 -6.51 12.58 19.00
N TRP A 303 -6.54 13.61 18.14
CA TRP A 303 -5.71 13.72 16.95
C TRP A 303 -4.53 14.66 17.15
N LYS A 304 -3.37 14.23 16.66
CA LYS A 304 -2.14 15.03 16.59
C LYS A 304 -1.55 14.95 15.19
N ALA A 305 -0.85 16.00 14.78
CA ALA A 305 -0.12 16.01 13.53
C ALA A 305 1.30 16.54 13.73
N LYS A 306 2.27 15.88 13.11
CA LYS A 306 3.67 16.28 13.11
C LYS A 306 4.19 16.35 11.68
N ARG A 307 4.46 17.53 11.19
CA ARG A 307 5.15 17.70 9.92
C ARG A 307 6.66 17.55 10.11
N ILE A 308 7.26 16.58 9.42
CA ILE A 308 8.71 16.39 9.37
C ILE A 308 9.21 16.91 8.02
N ARG A 309 9.71 18.14 8.01
CA ARG A 309 10.14 18.78 6.78
C ARG A 309 11.34 18.08 6.15
N ARG A 310 11.41 18.09 4.80
CA ARG A 310 12.48 17.48 4.01
C ARG A 310 12.57 15.96 4.24
N SER A 311 11.41 15.31 4.25
CA SER A 311 11.30 13.85 4.37
C SER A 311 10.36 13.25 3.32
N ARG A 312 9.66 14.09 2.57
CA ARG A 312 8.69 13.67 1.55
C ARG A 312 7.85 12.49 2.03
N GLY A 313 7.93 11.32 1.32
CA GLY A 313 7.16 10.14 1.64
C GLY A 313 7.80 9.17 2.64
N MET A 314 9.08 9.35 2.98
CA MET A 314 9.88 8.40 3.75
C MET A 314 10.56 9.02 4.98
N PRO A 315 9.80 9.60 5.94
CA PRO A 315 10.38 10.31 7.10
C PRO A 315 11.26 9.42 7.98
N HIS A 316 10.94 8.16 8.11
CA HIS A 316 11.69 7.17 8.89
C HIS A 316 13.03 6.77 8.26
N PHE A 317 13.23 7.03 6.96
CA PHE A 317 14.53 6.92 6.29
C PHE A 317 15.28 8.26 6.27
N ASP A 318 14.60 9.34 5.86
CA ASP A 318 15.24 10.63 5.60
C ASP A 318 15.56 11.41 6.89
N ARG A 319 14.71 11.29 7.91
CA ARG A 319 14.78 12.04 9.17
C ARG A 319 14.53 11.15 10.39
N PRO A 320 15.27 10.04 10.55
CA PRO A 320 14.97 9.05 11.58
C PRO A 320 14.95 9.66 13.00
N GLY A 321 15.88 10.55 13.33
CA GLY A 321 15.93 11.16 14.66
C GLY A 321 14.72 12.04 15.00
N GLU A 322 14.12 12.73 14.03
CA GLU A 322 12.88 13.49 14.24
C GLU A 322 11.66 12.57 14.28
N PHE A 323 11.66 11.56 13.40
CA PHE A 323 10.59 10.59 13.29
C PHE A 323 10.42 9.79 14.59
N PHE A 324 11.49 9.17 15.08
CA PHE A 324 11.41 8.33 16.28
C PHE A 324 11.14 9.14 17.54
N ARG A 325 11.66 10.36 17.67
CA ARG A 325 11.28 11.25 18.78
C ARG A 325 9.79 11.57 18.76
N ALA A 326 9.23 11.92 17.61
CA ALA A 326 7.80 12.21 17.50
C ALA A 326 6.93 10.99 17.87
N LEU A 327 7.38 9.80 17.48
CA LEU A 327 6.71 8.53 17.78
C LEU A 327 6.79 8.19 19.28
N ASP A 328 7.97 8.30 19.89
CA ASP A 328 8.19 8.04 21.32
C ASP A 328 7.40 9.01 22.20
N ASP A 329 7.41 10.31 21.85
CA ASP A 329 6.65 11.32 22.59
C ASP A 329 5.15 11.02 22.53
N PHE A 330 4.65 10.65 21.36
CA PHE A 330 3.24 10.27 21.18
C PHE A 330 2.86 9.02 21.96
N PHE A 331 3.68 7.98 21.95
CA PHE A 331 3.41 6.75 22.73
C PHE A 331 3.36 7.03 24.24
N LYS A 332 4.28 7.85 24.76
CA LYS A 332 4.28 8.27 26.18
C LYS A 332 3.03 9.07 26.55
N GLU A 333 2.52 9.90 25.64
CA GLU A 333 1.30 10.68 25.88
C GLU A 333 0.05 9.80 25.81
N ALA A 334 -0.02 8.87 24.86
CA ALA A 334 -1.11 7.91 24.76
C ALA A 334 -1.22 7.01 26.01
N GLU A 335 -0.07 6.63 26.60
CA GLU A 335 -0.03 5.88 27.86
C GLU A 335 -0.67 6.68 29.02
N LYS A 336 -0.34 7.99 29.12
CA LYS A 336 -0.88 8.86 30.17
C LYS A 336 -2.36 9.15 30.04
N SER A 337 -2.90 9.14 28.82
CA SER A 337 -4.32 9.45 28.56
C SER A 337 -5.26 8.30 28.92
N LYS A 338 -4.74 7.08 29.10
CA LYS A 338 -5.50 5.87 29.45
C LYS A 338 -5.24 5.39 30.89
N ALA A 339 -4.27 5.99 31.61
CA ALA A 339 -3.99 5.78 33.02
C ALA A 339 -4.88 6.68 33.89
#